data_5837e99e09ba5e40ac7cd23b225b4fb4
#
_entry.id   5837e99e09ba5e40ac7cd23b225b4fb4
#
_cell.length_a   1.000
_cell.length_b   1.000
_cell.length_c   1.000
_cell.angle_alpha   90.00
_cell.angle_beta   90.00
_cell.angle_gamma   90.00
#
_symmetry.space_group_name_H-M   'P 1'
#
loop_
_entity.id
_entity.type
_entity.pdbx_description
1 polymer ?
#
loop_
_entity_poly.entity_id
_entity_poly.type
_entity_poly.pdbx_seq_one_letter_code
_entity_poly.pdbx_strand_id
1 'polypeptide(L)' 'MKINLNDILVNSYDRNKKQLIVIYDDNGDFYTFTESIIPERVKQMKVERFDIVSEKLIVIKVVGVINE' A
#
# COMPACT_ATOMS: atom_id res chain seq x y z
N MET A 1 5.45 -12.54 -4.08
CA MET A 1 4.02 -12.58 -3.72
C MET A 1 3.19 -12.17 -4.92
N LYS A 2 2.18 -12.96 -5.29
CA LYS A 2 1.37 -12.70 -6.50
C LYS A 2 0.05 -12.01 -6.17
N ILE A 3 0.11 -10.97 -5.36
CA ILE A 3 -1.07 -10.17 -5.02
C ILE A 3 -0.80 -8.72 -5.36
N ASN A 4 -1.85 -7.98 -5.61
CA ASN A 4 -1.73 -6.56 -5.84
C ASN A 4 -2.09 -5.77 -4.58
N LEU A 5 -1.87 -4.46 -4.62
CA LEU A 5 -2.14 -3.61 -3.47
C LEU A 5 -3.60 -3.64 -3.05
N ASN A 6 -4.51 -3.73 -4.01
CA ASN A 6 -5.94 -3.79 -3.72
C ASN A 6 -6.29 -5.01 -2.87
N ASP A 7 -5.64 -6.14 -3.10
CA ASP A 7 -5.87 -7.34 -2.29
C ASP A 7 -5.51 -7.12 -0.82
N ILE A 8 -4.42 -6.39 -0.57
CA ILE A 8 -4.03 -6.03 0.79
C ILE A 8 -5.08 -5.12 1.44
N LEU A 9 -5.55 -4.11 0.69
CA LEU A 9 -6.53 -3.16 1.21
C LEU A 9 -7.86 -3.84 1.56
N VAL A 10 -8.31 -4.75 0.71
CA VAL A 10 -9.58 -5.46 0.95
C VAL A 10 -9.49 -6.37 2.18
N ASN A 11 -8.36 -7.03 2.38
CA ASN A 11 -8.23 -8.06 3.40
C ASN A 11 -7.61 -7.59 4.72
N SER A 12 -6.82 -6.52 4.69
CA SER A 12 -6.01 -6.12 5.84
C SER A 12 -6.28 -4.71 6.34
N TYR A 13 -6.86 -3.86 5.52
CA TYR A 13 -7.14 -2.49 5.92
C TYR A 13 -8.44 -2.39 6.72
N ASP A 14 -8.37 -1.69 7.85
CA ASP A 14 -9.54 -1.45 8.70
C ASP A 14 -9.89 0.03 8.67
N ARG A 15 -11.00 0.38 8.02
CA ARG A 15 -11.46 1.76 7.93
C ARG A 15 -11.78 2.39 9.28
N ASN A 16 -12.24 1.58 10.21
CA ASN A 16 -12.62 2.08 11.53
C ASN A 16 -11.39 2.55 12.32
N LYS A 17 -10.23 1.99 12.01
CA LYS A 17 -8.98 2.37 12.65
C LYS A 17 -8.29 3.55 11.97
N LYS A 18 -8.78 3.95 10.80
CA LYS A 18 -8.20 5.05 10.00
C LYS A 18 -6.70 4.86 9.79
N GLN A 19 -6.33 3.68 9.35
CA GLN A 19 -4.94 3.31 9.17
C GLN A 19 -4.26 4.17 8.11
N LEU A 20 -3.02 4.54 8.37
CA LEU A 20 -2.16 5.21 7.42
C LEU A 20 -1.42 4.16 6.61
N ILE A 21 -1.37 4.37 5.31
CA ILE A 21 -0.72 3.43 4.40
C ILE A 21 0.51 4.12 3.82
N VAL A 22 1.68 3.54 4.07
CA VAL A 22 2.94 4.01 3.49
C VAL A 22 3.33 3.02 2.41
N ILE A 23 3.48 3.52 1.19
CA ILE A 23 3.83 2.69 0.03
C ILE A 23 5.18 3.16 -0.48
N TYR A 24 6.12 2.23 -0.69
CA TYR A 24 7.38 2.56 -1.33
C TYR A 24 7.62 1.66 -2.53
N ASP A 25 8.36 2.20 -3.49
CA ASP A 25 8.53 1.57 -4.79
C ASP A 25 9.99 1.14 -5.03
N ASP A 26 10.26 0.67 -6.25
CA ASP A 26 11.61 0.20 -6.62
C ASP A 26 12.66 1.32 -6.62
N ASN A 27 12.23 2.57 -6.72
CA ASN A 27 13.15 3.71 -6.61
C ASN A 27 13.46 4.08 -5.15
N GLY A 28 12.78 3.48 -4.20
CA GLY A 28 12.93 3.83 -2.80
C GLY A 28 12.14 5.07 -2.37
N ASP A 29 11.28 5.58 -3.24
CA ASP A 29 10.43 6.71 -2.92
C ASP A 29 9.27 6.27 -2.04
N PHE A 30 8.91 7.11 -1.08
CA PHE A 30 7.82 6.85 -0.15
C PHE A 30 6.63 7.75 -0.46
N TYR A 31 5.45 7.16 -0.38
CA TYR A 31 4.19 7.87 -0.55
C TYR A 31 3.26 7.49 0.58
N THR A 32 2.59 8.47 1.17
CA THR A 32 1.68 8.26 2.29
C THR A 32 0.26 8.51 1.83
N PHE A 33 -0.60 7.52 2.03
CA PHE A 33 -1.99 7.59 1.57
C PHE A 33 -2.95 7.20 2.68
N THR A 34 -4.18 7.69 2.56
CA THR A 34 -5.33 7.03 3.17
C THR A 34 -5.98 6.19 2.07
N GLU A 35 -6.75 5.19 2.45
CA GLU A 35 -7.33 4.25 1.48
C GLU A 35 -8.13 4.97 0.37
N SER A 36 -8.83 6.02 0.75
CA SER A 36 -9.73 6.74 -0.18
C SER A 36 -8.99 7.54 -1.25
N ILE A 37 -7.70 7.83 -1.10
CA ILE A 37 -6.96 8.67 -2.05
C ILE A 37 -5.87 7.92 -2.81
N ILE A 38 -5.79 6.61 -2.66
CA ILE A 38 -4.82 5.82 -3.41
C ILE A 38 -5.30 5.72 -4.87
N PRO A 39 -4.48 6.17 -5.84
CA PRO A 39 -4.84 6.06 -7.25
C PRO A 39 -5.08 4.62 -7.67
N GLU A 40 -6.04 4.40 -8.57
CA GLU A 40 -6.36 3.05 -9.05
C GLU A 40 -5.15 2.36 -9.65
N ARG A 41 -4.31 3.10 -10.36
CA ARG A 41 -3.07 2.58 -10.95
C ARG A 41 -2.18 1.94 -9.88
N VAL A 42 -2.07 2.60 -8.73
CA VAL A 42 -1.24 2.13 -7.63
C VAL A 42 -1.88 0.88 -6.98
N LYS A 43 -3.20 0.85 -6.89
CA LYS A 43 -3.91 -0.30 -6.34
C LYS A 43 -3.70 -1.57 -7.16
N GLN A 44 -3.39 -1.45 -8.44
CA GLN A 44 -3.15 -2.58 -9.32
C GLN A 44 -1.70 -3.04 -9.32
N MET A 45 -0.80 -2.33 -8.65
CA MET A 45 0.61 -2.71 -8.59
C MET A 45 0.79 -3.96 -7.74
N LYS A 46 1.72 -4.81 -8.15
CA LYS A 46 2.04 -6.02 -7.40
C LYS A 46 2.74 -5.67 -6.10
N VAL A 47 2.41 -6.40 -5.05
CA VAL A 47 3.03 -6.22 -3.75
C VAL A 47 4.21 -7.19 -3.62
N GLU A 48 5.37 -6.67 -3.30
CA GLU A 48 6.54 -7.48 -2.99
C GLU A 48 6.48 -7.98 -1.55
N ARG A 49 6.14 -7.08 -0.63
CA ARG A 49 5.97 -7.42 0.79
C ARG A 49 5.15 -6.33 1.47
N PHE A 50 4.59 -6.66 2.62
CA PHE A 50 3.91 -5.69 3.44
C PHE A 50 4.06 -6.04 4.91
N ASP A 51 3.98 -5.02 5.76
CA ASP A 51 4.03 -5.17 7.21
C ASP A 51 2.95 -4.33 7.86
N ILE A 52 2.25 -4.94 8.81
CA ILE A 52 1.34 -4.20 9.68
C ILE A 52 2.17 -3.80 10.90
N VAL A 53 2.68 -2.56 10.88
CA VAL A 53 3.59 -2.08 11.92
C VAL A 53 2.86 -1.82 13.23
N SER A 54 1.63 -1.30 13.14
CA SER A 54 0.79 -1.04 14.29
C SER A 54 -0.66 -1.04 13.86
N GLU A 55 -1.57 -0.82 14.80
CA GLU A 55 -2.99 -0.71 14.49
C GLU A 55 -3.31 0.42 13.51
N LYS A 56 -2.41 1.41 13.39
CA LYS A 56 -2.64 2.60 12.59
C LYS A 56 -1.67 2.76 11.43
N LEU A 57 -0.77 1.81 11.22
CA LEU A 57 0.26 1.96 10.19
C LEU A 57 0.50 0.65 9.46
N ILE A 58 0.33 0.71 8.15
CA ILE A 58 0.67 -0.40 7.25
C ILE A 58 1.75 0.10 6.29
N VAL A 59 2.82 -0.67 6.13
CA VAL A 59 3.90 -0.35 5.20
C VAL A 59 3.92 -1.40 4.10
N ILE A 60 3.90 -0.95 2.84
CA ILE A 60 3.79 -1.82 1.68
C ILE A 60 4.90 -1.50 0.68
N LYS A 61 5.63 -2.53 0.25
CA LYS A 61 6.57 -2.42 -0.86
C LYS A 61 5.92 -2.95 -2.13
N VAL A 62 5.82 -2.10 -3.14
CA VAL A 62 5.27 -2.48 -4.45
C VAL A 62 6.38 -2.70 -5.46
N VAL A 63 6.09 -3.49 -6.49
CA VAL A 63 6.99 -3.73 -7.61
C VAL A 63 6.72 -2.68 -8.68
N GLY A 64 7.77 -2.01 -9.14
CA GLY A 64 7.65 -0.96 -10.15
C GLY A 64 7.85 0.42 -9.55
N VAL A 65 7.48 1.44 -10.31
CA VAL A 65 7.66 2.85 -9.93
C VAL A 65 6.29 3.52 -9.91
N ILE A 66 5.97 4.17 -8.78
CA ILE A 66 4.66 4.81 -8.61
C ILE A 66 4.56 6.07 -9.45
N ASN A 67 5.63 6.84 -9.45
CA ASN A 67 5.64 8.15 -10.10
C ASN A 67 6.46 8.09 -11.40
N GLU A 68 5.83 7.60 -12.45
CA GLU A 68 6.46 7.54 -13.76
C GLU A 68 6.10 8.76 -14.59
#